data_4a0d2fba7417d4d7a7a10935f2b79063
#
_entry.id   4a0d2fba7417d4d7a7a10935f2b79063
#
_cell.length_a   1.000
_cell.length_b   1.000
_cell.length_c   1.000
_cell.angle_alpha   90.00
_cell.angle_beta   90.00
_cell.angle_gamma   90.00
#
_symmetry.space_group_name_H-M   'P 1'
#
loop_
_entity.id
_entity.type
_entity.pdbx_description
1 polymer ?
#
loop_
_entity_poly.entity_id
_entity_poly.type
_entity_poly.pdbx_seq_one_letter_code
_entity_poly.pdbx_strand_id
1 'polypeptide(L)'
;MKRVFLIVLDSFGIGEMPDAGEYGDKGSNTLGAVLHNEHFKVPNMEKLGLFHIDGVSAEQKRELPDGNYAKMSEASKGKDTTIGHWEIAGIISEKPLPTFPDGFPKELLDELSKRTGRGIICNKPYSGTEVIKVFGEEHVKTGDLIVYTS
;
A
#
# COMPACT_ATOMS: atom_id res chain seq x y z
N MET A 1 -25.53 6.23 21.39
CA MET A 1 -24.38 6.85 20.67
C MET A 1 -24.28 6.18 19.31
N LYS A 2 -24.24 6.95 18.21
CA LYS A 2 -24.01 6.40 16.85
C LYS A 2 -22.51 6.16 16.69
N ARG A 3 -22.13 5.02 16.11
CA ARG A 3 -20.72 4.67 15.84
C ARG A 3 -20.55 4.38 14.35
N VAL A 4 -19.40 4.76 13.82
CA VAL A 4 -18.97 4.43 12.45
C VAL A 4 -17.67 3.65 12.57
N PHE A 5 -17.56 2.57 11.82
CA PHE A 5 -16.35 1.76 11.71
C PHE A 5 -15.86 1.85 10.26
N LEU A 6 -14.63 2.31 10.07
CA LEU A 6 -13.93 2.26 8.78
C LEU A 6 -12.89 1.14 8.86
N ILE A 7 -13.01 0.14 7.99
CA ILE A 7 -12.08 -0.99 7.92
C ILE A 7 -11.39 -0.94 6.57
N VAL A 8 -10.08 -0.75 6.58
CA VAL A 8 -9.23 -0.78 5.39
C VAL A 8 -8.55 -2.14 5.32
N LEU A 9 -8.76 -2.85 4.22
CA LEU A 9 -8.04 -4.08 3.92
C LEU A 9 -6.77 -3.69 3.15
N ASP A 10 -5.65 -3.71 3.85
CA ASP A 10 -4.35 -3.35 3.27
C ASP A 10 -3.99 -4.28 2.10
N SER A 11 -3.43 -3.69 1.05
CA SER A 11 -3.01 -4.39 -0.17
C SER A 11 -4.11 -5.18 -0.90
N PHE A 12 -5.38 -4.88 -0.63
CA PHE A 12 -6.52 -5.56 -1.25
C PHE A 12 -7.17 -4.67 -2.32
N GLY A 13 -6.76 -4.87 -3.58
CA GLY A 13 -7.30 -4.14 -4.72
C GLY A 13 -8.36 -4.93 -5.50
N ILE A 14 -9.34 -4.20 -6.08
CA ILE A 14 -10.41 -4.74 -6.92
C ILE A 14 -10.24 -4.18 -8.34
N GLY A 15 -9.36 -4.80 -9.12
CA GLY A 15 -8.97 -4.33 -10.44
C GLY A 15 -7.91 -3.21 -10.38
N GLU A 16 -7.50 -2.77 -11.55
CA GLU A 16 -6.48 -1.75 -11.73
C GLU A 16 -7.09 -0.35 -11.83
N MET A 17 -6.28 0.66 -11.51
CA MET A 17 -6.58 2.07 -11.77
C MET A 17 -6.36 2.41 -13.25
N PRO A 18 -6.99 3.46 -13.80
CA PRO A 18 -6.78 3.88 -15.19
C PRO A 18 -5.32 4.19 -15.54
N ASP A 19 -4.55 4.67 -14.57
CA ASP A 19 -3.14 5.05 -14.69
C ASP A 19 -2.16 3.94 -14.25
N ALA A 20 -2.65 2.73 -13.96
CA ALA A 20 -1.83 1.60 -13.50
C ALA A 20 -0.63 1.31 -14.42
N GLY A 21 -0.76 1.58 -15.72
CA GLY A 21 0.33 1.43 -16.69
C GLY A 21 1.53 2.33 -16.41
N GLU A 22 1.32 3.51 -15.84
CA GLU A 22 2.39 4.46 -15.49
C GLU A 22 3.22 3.96 -14.29
N TYR A 23 2.63 3.12 -13.46
CA TYR A 23 3.22 2.54 -12.25
C TYR A 23 3.66 1.08 -12.39
N GLY A 24 3.54 0.50 -13.60
CA GLY A 24 3.89 -0.90 -13.83
C GLY A 24 2.90 -1.91 -13.27
N ASP A 25 1.69 -1.49 -12.89
CA ASP A 25 0.66 -2.29 -12.23
C ASP A 25 -0.47 -2.74 -13.15
N LYS A 26 -0.28 -2.62 -14.45
CA LYS A 26 -1.27 -3.04 -15.44
C LYS A 26 -1.67 -4.51 -15.23
N GLY A 27 -2.98 -4.76 -15.15
CA GLY A 27 -3.54 -6.09 -14.90
C GLY A 27 -3.62 -6.47 -13.41
N SER A 28 -3.28 -5.58 -12.49
CA SER A 28 -3.38 -5.87 -11.05
C SER A 28 -4.83 -6.05 -10.61
N ASN A 29 -5.11 -7.15 -9.89
CA ASN A 29 -6.43 -7.47 -9.37
C ASN A 29 -6.31 -8.50 -8.24
N THR A 30 -6.14 -8.04 -7.02
CA THR A 30 -5.97 -8.92 -5.86
C THR A 30 -7.22 -9.79 -5.62
N LEU A 31 -8.42 -9.19 -5.68
CA LEU A 31 -9.65 -9.96 -5.53
C LEU A 31 -9.76 -11.03 -6.61
N GLY A 32 -9.51 -10.68 -7.88
CA GLY A 32 -9.54 -11.63 -8.99
C GLY A 32 -8.59 -12.81 -8.79
N ALA A 33 -7.39 -12.56 -8.26
CA ALA A 33 -6.41 -13.59 -7.97
C ALA A 33 -6.86 -14.55 -6.85
N VAL A 34 -7.47 -14.04 -5.77
CA VAL A 34 -7.90 -14.88 -4.64
C VAL A 34 -9.24 -15.57 -4.85
N LEU A 35 -10.08 -15.08 -5.74
CA LEU A 35 -11.39 -15.69 -6.06
C LEU A 35 -11.27 -17.15 -6.52
N HIS A 36 -10.16 -17.52 -7.14
CA HIS A 36 -9.90 -18.88 -7.63
C HIS A 36 -9.35 -19.82 -6.57
N ASN A 37 -9.13 -19.34 -5.35
CA ASN A 37 -8.64 -20.18 -4.26
C ASN A 37 -9.81 -20.89 -3.57
N GLU A 38 -9.74 -22.20 -3.43
CA GLU A 38 -10.80 -23.03 -2.82
C GLU A 38 -11.08 -22.68 -1.34
N HIS A 39 -10.11 -22.07 -0.66
CA HIS A 39 -10.23 -21.63 0.72
C HIS A 39 -10.76 -20.20 0.86
N PHE A 40 -10.92 -19.46 -0.25
CA PHE A 40 -11.47 -18.10 -0.22
C PHE A 40 -12.97 -18.13 0.07
N LYS A 41 -13.34 -17.69 1.27
CA LYS A 41 -14.73 -17.65 1.73
C LYS A 41 -15.00 -16.34 2.47
N VAL A 42 -15.86 -15.52 1.92
CA VAL A 42 -16.20 -14.19 2.46
C VAL A 42 -17.72 -13.96 2.53
N PRO A 43 -18.47 -14.85 3.23
CA PRO A 43 -19.94 -14.87 3.17
C PRO A 43 -20.59 -13.57 3.67
N ASN A 44 -19.95 -12.85 4.59
CA ASN A 44 -20.47 -11.57 5.07
C ASN A 44 -20.22 -10.44 4.07
N MET A 45 -19.06 -10.40 3.42
CA MET A 45 -18.77 -9.41 2.38
C MET A 45 -19.60 -9.67 1.12
N GLU A 46 -19.86 -10.93 0.79
CA GLU A 46 -20.80 -11.32 -0.26
C GLU A 46 -22.20 -10.74 0.03
N LYS A 47 -22.73 -10.93 1.24
CA LYS A 47 -24.01 -10.37 1.67
C LYS A 47 -24.04 -8.84 1.55
N LEU A 48 -22.93 -8.17 1.83
CA LEU A 48 -22.83 -6.72 1.73
C LEU A 48 -22.68 -6.22 0.28
N GLY A 49 -22.40 -7.10 -0.69
CA GLY A 49 -22.38 -6.74 -2.11
C GLY A 49 -20.99 -6.73 -2.75
N LEU A 50 -19.97 -7.36 -2.14
CA LEU A 50 -18.61 -7.43 -2.70
C LEU A 50 -18.62 -7.87 -4.18
N PHE A 51 -19.38 -8.92 -4.50
CA PHE A 51 -19.41 -9.49 -5.85
C PHE A 51 -20.32 -8.72 -6.83
N HIS A 52 -20.96 -7.63 -6.39
CA HIS A 52 -21.70 -6.71 -7.23
C HIS A 52 -20.88 -5.53 -7.72
N ILE A 53 -19.67 -5.35 -7.19
CA ILE A 53 -18.76 -4.28 -7.61
C ILE A 53 -18.37 -4.50 -9.08
N ASP A 54 -18.39 -3.45 -9.87
CA ASP A 54 -18.06 -3.49 -11.29
C ASP A 54 -16.66 -4.07 -11.54
N GLY A 55 -16.57 -5.01 -12.47
CA GLY A 55 -15.33 -5.71 -12.81
C GLY A 55 -15.06 -6.95 -11.95
N VAL A 56 -15.91 -7.28 -10.99
CA VAL A 56 -15.81 -8.53 -10.23
C VAL A 56 -16.61 -9.61 -10.94
N SER A 57 -15.92 -10.69 -11.39
CA SER A 57 -16.53 -11.88 -11.98
C SER A 57 -16.53 -12.99 -10.94
N ALA A 58 -17.63 -13.15 -10.22
CA ALA A 58 -17.84 -14.24 -9.29
C ALA A 58 -19.05 -15.08 -9.72
N GLU A 59 -18.90 -16.41 -9.66
CA GLU A 59 -19.99 -17.34 -9.96
C GLU A 59 -21.11 -17.27 -8.91
N GLN A 60 -20.75 -16.94 -7.68
CA GLN A 60 -21.66 -16.85 -6.55
C GLN A 60 -22.04 -15.39 -6.29
N LYS A 61 -23.12 -14.94 -6.91
CA LYS A 61 -23.64 -13.59 -6.71
C LYS A 61 -25.07 -13.68 -6.18
N ARG A 62 -25.33 -13.07 -5.01
CA ARG A 62 -26.70 -12.96 -4.49
C ARG A 62 -27.53 -12.03 -5.39
N GLU A 63 -28.83 -12.29 -5.50
CA GLU A 63 -29.71 -11.42 -6.29
C GLU A 63 -29.79 -10.00 -5.72
N LEU A 64 -29.87 -9.88 -4.39
CA LEU A 64 -29.93 -8.58 -3.70
C LEU A 64 -28.93 -8.54 -2.54
N PRO A 65 -28.02 -7.57 -2.50
CA PRO A 65 -27.12 -7.36 -1.38
C PRO A 65 -27.84 -6.67 -0.22
N ASP A 66 -27.36 -6.94 1.01
CA ASP A 66 -27.86 -6.33 2.24
C ASP A 66 -27.22 -4.95 2.50
N GLY A 67 -26.18 -4.58 1.73
CA GLY A 67 -25.42 -3.34 1.88
C GLY A 67 -25.35 -2.50 0.60
N ASN A 68 -24.68 -1.36 0.72
CA ASN A 68 -24.30 -0.56 -0.43
C ASN A 68 -22.87 -0.87 -0.82
N TYR A 69 -22.57 -0.87 -2.10
CA TYR A 69 -21.25 -1.12 -2.65
C TYR A 69 -20.94 -0.12 -3.76
N ALA A 70 -19.66 0.18 -3.92
CA ALA A 70 -19.18 1.02 -5.00
C ALA A 70 -17.71 0.71 -5.29
N LYS A 71 -17.26 1.08 -6.48
CA LYS A 71 -15.85 1.15 -6.84
C LYS A 71 -15.45 2.62 -6.87
N MET A 72 -14.39 2.97 -6.16
CA MET A 72 -13.83 4.30 -6.15
C MET A 72 -12.49 4.31 -6.86
N SER A 73 -12.18 5.44 -7.50
CA SER A 73 -10.87 5.73 -8.06
C SER A 73 -10.19 6.79 -7.21
N GLU A 74 -8.92 6.58 -6.90
CA GLU A 74 -8.09 7.57 -6.23
C GLU A 74 -7.92 8.80 -7.11
N ALA A 75 -8.05 9.98 -6.54
CA ALA A 75 -7.85 11.27 -7.23
C ALA A 75 -6.42 11.80 -7.03
N SER A 76 -5.77 11.40 -5.95
CA SER A 76 -4.38 11.76 -5.65
C SER A 76 -3.40 11.18 -6.67
N LYS A 77 -2.26 11.85 -6.82
CA LYS A 77 -1.16 11.39 -7.66
C LYS A 77 -0.14 10.61 -6.83
N GLY A 78 0.32 9.49 -7.38
CA GLY A 78 1.31 8.64 -6.73
C GLY A 78 0.74 7.28 -6.36
N LYS A 79 1.65 6.38 -6.00
CA LYS A 79 1.34 5.00 -5.62
C LYS A 79 2.02 4.72 -4.28
N ASP A 80 1.38 5.12 -3.20
CA ASP A 80 1.86 4.74 -1.87
C ASP A 80 0.73 4.77 -0.83
N THR A 81 0.91 3.97 0.22
CA THR A 81 -0.06 3.81 1.31
C THR A 81 -0.36 5.14 2.02
N THR A 82 0.63 6.01 2.17
CA THR A 82 0.47 7.29 2.88
C THR A 82 -0.48 8.20 2.15
N ILE A 83 -0.29 8.36 0.83
CA ILE A 83 -1.17 9.18 -0.02
C ILE A 83 -2.60 8.64 0.00
N GLY A 84 -2.78 7.32 -0.16
CA GLY A 84 -4.11 6.71 -0.11
C GLY A 84 -4.82 6.93 1.23
N HIS A 85 -4.12 6.83 2.36
CA HIS A 85 -4.70 7.13 3.67
C HIS A 85 -5.02 8.62 3.87
N TRP A 86 -4.20 9.51 3.33
CA TRP A 86 -4.51 10.95 3.34
C TRP A 86 -5.78 11.25 2.54
N GLU A 87 -5.96 10.61 1.40
CA GLU A 87 -7.18 10.79 0.60
C GLU A 87 -8.42 10.26 1.30
N ILE A 88 -8.35 9.13 1.99
CA ILE A 88 -9.42 8.63 2.88
C ILE A 88 -9.77 9.67 3.95
N ALA A 89 -8.78 10.41 4.45
CA ALA A 89 -8.97 11.50 5.39
C ALA A 89 -9.42 12.84 4.74
N GLY A 90 -9.58 12.89 3.43
CA GLY A 90 -10.04 14.05 2.68
C GLY A 90 -8.93 14.96 2.14
N ILE A 91 -7.68 14.52 2.13
CA ILE A 91 -6.54 15.27 1.61
C ILE A 91 -6.13 14.69 0.25
N ILE A 92 -6.35 15.44 -0.82
CA ILE A 92 -5.95 15.07 -2.17
C ILE A 92 -4.55 15.61 -2.46
N SER A 93 -3.62 14.73 -2.81
CA SER A 93 -2.25 15.07 -3.18
C SER A 93 -2.13 15.26 -4.70
N GLU A 94 -1.95 16.50 -5.13
CA GLU A 94 -1.79 16.82 -6.56
C GLU A 94 -0.43 16.38 -7.13
N LYS A 95 0.54 16.11 -6.25
CA LYS A 95 1.89 15.67 -6.62
C LYS A 95 2.23 14.39 -5.89
N PRO A 96 2.83 13.40 -6.58
CA PRO A 96 3.31 12.19 -5.92
C PRO A 96 4.47 12.52 -4.98
N LEU A 97 4.68 11.68 -3.98
CA LEU A 97 5.88 11.73 -3.17
C LEU A 97 7.12 11.42 -4.02
N PRO A 98 8.27 12.08 -3.76
CA PRO A 98 9.49 11.78 -4.49
C PRO A 98 9.95 10.35 -4.24
N THR A 99 10.44 9.69 -5.28
CA THR A 99 11.02 8.35 -5.20
C THR A 99 12.54 8.40 -5.28
N PHE A 100 13.20 7.47 -4.63
CA PHE A 100 14.66 7.39 -4.55
C PHE A 100 15.14 5.98 -4.90
N PRO A 101 15.09 5.59 -6.18
CA PRO A 101 15.41 4.23 -6.63
C PRO A 101 16.87 3.83 -6.35
N ASP A 102 17.77 4.79 -6.28
CA ASP A 102 19.20 4.57 -6.03
C ASP A 102 19.61 4.93 -4.57
N GLY A 103 18.63 5.16 -3.70
CA GLY A 103 18.87 5.67 -2.35
C GLY A 103 18.75 7.19 -2.26
N PHE A 104 18.74 7.70 -1.04
CA PHE A 104 18.64 9.15 -0.78
C PHE A 104 19.90 9.90 -1.19
N PRO A 105 19.79 11.19 -1.60
CA PRO A 105 20.93 12.04 -1.90
C PRO A 105 21.92 12.13 -0.73
N LYS A 106 23.20 12.20 -1.06
CA LYS A 106 24.26 12.27 -0.05
C LYS A 106 24.10 13.43 0.90
N GLU A 107 23.67 14.59 0.42
CA GLU A 107 23.48 15.80 1.22
C GLU A 107 22.44 15.60 2.31
N LEU A 108 21.36 14.86 2.03
CA LEU A 108 20.34 14.52 3.01
C LEU A 108 20.90 13.60 4.09
N LEU A 109 21.69 12.62 3.72
CA LEU A 109 22.30 11.68 4.65
C LEU A 109 23.35 12.34 5.52
N ASP A 110 24.17 13.21 4.95
CA ASP A 110 25.17 13.99 5.68
C ASP A 110 24.50 14.89 6.74
N GLU A 111 23.40 15.54 6.39
CA GLU A 111 22.64 16.37 7.33
C GLU A 111 21.97 15.52 8.43
N LEU A 112 21.41 14.36 8.06
CA LEU A 112 20.85 13.42 9.04
C LEU A 112 21.93 12.92 10.01
N SER A 113 23.07 12.50 9.49
CA SER A 113 24.22 12.03 10.28
C SER A 113 24.73 13.13 11.23
N LYS A 114 24.86 14.35 10.72
CA LYS A 114 25.28 15.52 11.53
C LYS A 114 24.31 15.83 12.67
N ARG A 115 22.99 15.80 12.40
CA ARG A 115 21.97 16.10 13.42
C ARG A 115 21.83 15.00 14.46
N THR A 116 22.01 13.75 14.07
CA THR A 116 21.86 12.62 14.97
C THR A 116 23.15 12.22 15.68
N GLY A 117 24.31 12.64 15.15
CA GLY A 117 25.62 12.17 15.60
C GLY A 117 25.86 10.69 15.31
N ARG A 118 25.11 10.08 14.36
CA ARG A 118 25.16 8.68 14.01
C ARG A 118 25.62 8.50 12.57
N GLY A 119 26.34 7.41 12.31
CA GLY A 119 26.62 6.97 10.94
C GLY A 119 25.37 6.43 10.25
N ILE A 120 25.48 6.13 8.96
CA ILE A 120 24.39 5.60 8.14
C ILE A 120 24.85 4.29 7.50
N ILE A 121 24.00 3.28 7.67
CA ILE A 121 24.15 1.96 7.09
C ILE A 121 23.09 1.80 5.99
N CYS A 122 23.47 1.19 4.88
CA CYS A 122 22.63 0.83 3.75
C CYS A 122 22.45 1.98 2.74
N ASN A 123 21.39 2.76 2.77
CA ASN A 123 20.98 3.75 1.77
C ASN A 123 20.77 3.18 0.35
N LYS A 124 19.94 2.17 0.24
CA LYS A 124 19.52 1.59 -1.04
C LYS A 124 18.16 0.91 -0.91
N PRO A 125 17.52 0.52 -2.03
CA PRO A 125 16.26 -0.20 -1.97
C PRO A 125 16.41 -1.54 -1.25
N TYR A 126 15.51 -1.78 -0.28
CA TYR A 126 15.43 -3.01 0.49
C TYR A 126 14.01 -3.30 0.94
N SER A 127 13.68 -4.58 1.13
CA SER A 127 12.54 -4.98 1.95
C SER A 127 12.84 -4.69 3.42
N GLY A 128 11.89 -4.14 4.17
CA GLY A 128 12.07 -3.81 5.59
C GLY A 128 12.46 -5.00 6.47
N THR A 129 11.96 -6.19 6.16
CA THR A 129 12.32 -7.42 6.88
C THR A 129 13.73 -7.90 6.54
N GLU A 130 14.13 -7.80 5.27
CA GLU A 130 15.46 -8.23 4.83
C GLU A 130 16.56 -7.27 5.27
N VAL A 131 16.32 -5.96 5.25
CA VAL A 131 17.30 -4.98 5.69
C VAL A 131 17.66 -5.15 7.17
N ILE A 132 16.68 -5.51 8.00
CA ILE A 132 16.93 -5.79 9.42
C ILE A 132 17.78 -7.07 9.61
N LYS A 133 17.52 -8.11 8.83
CA LYS A 133 18.32 -9.34 8.88
C LYS A 133 19.77 -9.09 8.49
N VAL A 134 20.00 -8.27 7.46
CA VAL A 134 21.33 -8.02 6.91
C VAL A 134 22.14 -7.04 7.76
N PHE A 135 21.51 -5.96 8.20
CA PHE A 135 22.23 -4.83 8.85
C PHE A 135 21.91 -4.67 10.34
N GLY A 136 20.96 -5.43 10.87
CA GLY A 136 20.51 -5.29 12.27
C GLY A 136 21.62 -5.53 13.28
N GLU A 137 22.48 -6.52 13.05
CA GLU A 137 23.60 -6.80 13.95
C GLU A 137 24.63 -5.66 13.96
N GLU A 138 24.93 -5.09 12.80
CA GLU A 138 25.83 -3.94 12.68
C GLU A 138 25.22 -2.70 13.35
N HIS A 139 23.94 -2.43 13.12
CA HIS A 139 23.20 -1.36 13.79
C HIS A 139 23.30 -1.47 15.32
N VAL A 140 23.10 -2.66 15.88
CA VAL A 140 23.16 -2.88 17.34
C VAL A 140 24.58 -2.65 17.88
N LYS A 141 25.62 -3.02 17.11
CA LYS A 141 27.02 -2.85 17.51
C LYS A 141 27.50 -1.41 17.42
N THR A 142 27.15 -0.71 16.36
CA THR A 142 27.70 0.65 16.06
C THR A 142 26.78 1.75 16.53
N GLY A 143 25.47 1.51 16.60
CA GLY A 143 24.43 2.50 16.81
C GLY A 143 24.16 3.35 15.58
N ASP A 144 24.69 3.00 14.40
CA ASP A 144 24.44 3.70 13.15
C ASP A 144 23.02 3.42 12.63
N LEU A 145 22.46 4.38 11.92
CA LEU A 145 21.09 4.33 11.46
C LEU A 145 20.96 3.48 10.18
N ILE A 146 20.04 2.52 10.18
CA ILE A 146 19.65 1.82 8.95
C ILE A 146 18.72 2.74 8.15
N VAL A 147 19.18 3.18 6.99
CA VAL A 147 18.39 3.98 6.04
C VAL A 147 18.18 3.17 4.77
N TYR A 148 16.94 3.07 4.31
CA TYR A 148 16.62 2.35 3.08
C TYR A 148 15.40 2.97 2.40
N THR A 149 15.24 2.69 1.12
CA THR A 149 14.07 3.03 0.33
C THR A 149 13.28 1.77 -0.03
N SER A 150 12.00 1.92 -0.27
CA SER A 150 11.13 0.80 -0.66
C SER A 150 10.46 1.07 -2.01
#